data_71a0c89daa8b35b4635eb3c0886ab64a
#
_entry.id   71a0c89daa8b35b4635eb3c0886ab64a
#
_cell.length_a   1.000
_cell.length_b   1.000
_cell.length_c   1.000
_cell.angle_alpha   90.00
_cell.angle_beta   90.00
_cell.angle_gamma   90.00
#
_symmetry.space_group_name_H-M   'P 1'
#
loop_
_entity.id
_entity.type
_entity.pdbx_description
1 polymer ?
#
loop_
_entity_poly.entity_id
_entity_poly.type
_entity_poly.pdbx_seq_one_letter_code
_entity_poly.pdbx_strand_id
1 'polypeptide(L)'
;MRDCFFLLADKNMQAAFEGFLTRQHCHASLGCGAFEFDHRIDIHVAAGDNDPGLYTRGHEFLRPFQSSHHRAVVVLDAEWDGSPGADAIRQHMTQQITASGWDNDRFRVIVIEPELENWIWQKSDHVARGLGFENHNELILDPDMADAWPEGCCKPIAPKEAMEHLLRKKRIPRSSSIYKDIASSVSIRHCEDAAFQMLLETLREWFPLENGG
;
A
#
# COMPACT_ATOMS: atom_id res chain seq x y z
N MET A 1 -10.33 22.95 -1.19
CA MET A 1 -10.37 21.49 -0.92
C MET A 1 -9.01 20.94 -1.29
N ARG A 2 -8.49 19.98 -0.52
CA ARG A 2 -7.24 19.28 -0.83
C ARG A 2 -7.48 18.23 -1.92
N ASP A 3 -6.44 17.78 -2.58
CA ASP A 3 -6.57 16.94 -3.77
C ASP A 3 -7.00 15.50 -3.44
N CYS A 4 -6.25 14.79 -2.58
CA CYS A 4 -6.51 13.39 -2.30
C CYS A 4 -6.29 13.04 -0.84
N PHE A 5 -7.21 12.25 -0.28
CA PHE A 5 -7.14 11.69 1.07
C PHE A 5 -6.88 10.19 1.02
N PHE A 6 -6.05 9.67 1.92
CA PHE A 6 -5.71 8.25 2.02
C PHE A 6 -6.16 7.71 3.38
N LEU A 7 -7.17 6.85 3.38
CA LEU A 7 -7.63 6.12 4.55
C LEU A 7 -7.02 4.72 4.54
N LEU A 8 -6.19 4.42 5.52
CA LEU A 8 -5.36 3.22 5.57
C LEU A 8 -5.71 2.37 6.79
N ALA A 9 -5.58 1.04 6.65
CA ALA A 9 -5.98 0.13 7.70
C ALA A 9 -5.04 0.16 8.91
N ASP A 10 -3.73 0.27 8.70
CA ASP A 10 -2.75 0.20 9.78
C ASP A 10 -1.54 1.13 9.63
N LYS A 11 -0.67 1.10 10.65
CA LYS A 11 0.55 1.94 10.70
C LYS A 11 1.65 1.49 9.74
N ASN A 12 1.72 0.23 9.35
CA ASN A 12 2.71 -0.25 8.39
C ASN A 12 2.34 0.26 7.00
N MET A 13 1.04 0.19 6.69
CA MET A 13 0.47 0.77 5.48
C MET A 13 0.68 2.28 5.42
N GLN A 14 0.43 2.99 6.54
CA GLN A 14 0.75 4.43 6.66
C GLN A 14 2.22 4.70 6.34
N ALA A 15 3.13 3.96 6.95
CA ALA A 15 4.56 4.14 6.76
C ALA A 15 5.01 3.87 5.32
N ALA A 16 4.46 2.84 4.68
CA ALA A 16 4.69 2.55 3.27
C ALA A 16 4.21 3.68 2.36
N PHE A 17 2.99 4.19 2.55
CA PHE A 17 2.45 5.31 1.81
C PHE A 17 3.22 6.62 2.04
N GLU A 18 3.59 6.91 3.30
CA GLU A 18 4.48 8.04 3.59
C GLU A 18 5.80 7.94 2.83
N GLY A 19 6.50 6.79 2.97
CA GLY A 19 7.79 6.57 2.28
C GLY A 19 7.67 6.73 0.77
N PHE A 20 6.56 6.28 0.21
CA PHE A 20 6.30 6.30 -1.22
C PHE A 20 5.89 7.68 -1.76
N LEU A 21 4.90 8.33 -1.15
CA LEU A 21 4.32 9.58 -1.65
C LEU A 21 5.17 10.83 -1.30
N THR A 22 6.07 10.74 -0.31
CA THR A 22 6.99 11.85 0.03
C THR A 22 8.30 11.83 -0.75
N ARG A 23 8.50 10.88 -1.65
CA ARG A 23 9.69 10.83 -2.51
C ARG A 23 9.81 12.09 -3.36
N GLN A 24 11.04 12.52 -3.57
CA GLN A 24 11.33 13.49 -4.61
C GLN A 24 10.84 12.95 -5.97
N HIS A 25 10.08 13.75 -6.70
CA HIS A 25 9.50 13.35 -8.01
C HIS A 25 8.58 12.12 -7.95
N CYS A 26 7.84 11.90 -6.83
CA CYS A 26 6.89 10.79 -6.72
C CYS A 26 5.89 10.77 -7.88
N HIS A 27 5.37 11.94 -8.29
CA HIS A 27 4.42 12.07 -9.40
C HIS A 27 4.97 11.52 -10.72
N ALA A 28 6.24 11.84 -11.03
CA ALA A 28 6.90 11.29 -12.22
C ALA A 28 7.08 9.76 -12.14
N SER A 29 7.33 9.22 -10.94
CA SER A 29 7.43 7.78 -10.72
C SER A 29 6.07 7.10 -10.85
N LEU A 30 4.98 7.76 -10.43
CA LEU A 30 3.59 7.31 -10.58
C LEU A 30 3.10 7.44 -12.04
N GLY A 31 3.72 8.33 -12.82
CA GLY A 31 3.26 8.66 -14.18
C GLY A 31 1.98 9.49 -14.17
N CYS A 32 1.79 10.32 -13.14
CA CYS A 32 0.66 11.23 -13.02
C CYS A 32 1.13 12.70 -12.88
N GLY A 33 0.20 13.62 -13.03
CA GLY A 33 0.40 15.03 -12.73
C GLY A 33 0.60 15.29 -11.23
N ALA A 34 1.10 16.46 -10.90
CA ALA A 34 1.30 16.86 -9.51
C ALA A 34 -0.05 17.05 -8.80
N PHE A 35 -0.11 16.58 -7.55
CA PHE A 35 -1.21 16.85 -6.62
C PHE A 35 -0.65 17.25 -5.25
N GLU A 36 -1.42 18.05 -4.52
CA GLU A 36 -1.04 18.49 -3.17
C GLU A 36 -1.12 17.31 -2.19
N PHE A 37 -0.02 17.06 -1.47
CA PHE A 37 0.05 15.98 -0.48
C PHE A 37 0.88 16.38 0.74
N ASP A 38 0.30 16.26 1.93
CA ASP A 38 0.99 16.32 3.22
C ASP A 38 0.56 15.10 4.05
N HIS A 39 1.49 14.18 4.30
CA HIS A 39 1.22 12.93 5.02
C HIS A 39 0.58 13.12 6.40
N ARG A 40 0.74 14.29 7.04
CA ARG A 40 0.13 14.61 8.35
C ARG A 40 -1.33 15.03 8.25
N ILE A 41 -1.77 15.42 7.05
CA ILE A 41 -3.12 15.93 6.80
C ILE A 41 -3.91 14.96 5.93
N ASP A 42 -3.27 14.39 4.92
CA ASP A 42 -3.92 13.63 3.85
C ASP A 42 -3.86 12.11 4.07
N ILE A 43 -3.18 11.63 5.14
CA ILE A 43 -3.22 10.23 5.56
C ILE A 43 -3.93 10.12 6.92
N HIS A 44 -4.86 9.18 7.00
CA HIS A 44 -5.48 8.77 8.25
C HIS A 44 -5.46 7.24 8.38
N VAL A 45 -5.16 6.75 9.58
CA VAL A 45 -5.22 5.32 9.90
C VAL A 45 -6.48 5.06 10.71
N ALA A 46 -7.20 4.01 10.34
CA ALA A 46 -8.36 3.53 11.10
C ALA A 46 -7.90 3.01 12.47
N ALA A 47 -7.83 3.92 13.45
CA ALA A 47 -7.21 3.66 14.74
C ALA A 47 -7.93 2.55 15.51
N GLY A 48 -7.20 1.46 15.81
CA GLY A 48 -7.65 0.35 16.66
C GLY A 48 -8.49 -0.71 15.97
N ASP A 49 -8.87 -0.52 14.71
CA ASP A 49 -9.81 -1.40 14.02
C ASP A 49 -9.13 -2.31 12.95
N ASN A 50 -7.94 -1.95 12.44
CA ASN A 50 -7.24 -2.66 11.36
C ASN A 50 -8.15 -2.97 10.13
N ASP A 51 -7.83 -3.99 9.33
CA ASP A 51 -8.57 -4.35 8.11
C ASP A 51 -10.04 -4.70 8.36
N PRO A 52 -10.42 -5.56 9.34
CA PRO A 52 -11.82 -5.86 9.62
C PRO A 52 -12.63 -4.63 10.06
N GLY A 53 -12.03 -3.74 10.84
CA GLY A 53 -12.68 -2.52 11.28
C GLY A 53 -12.84 -1.50 10.16
N LEU A 54 -11.82 -1.37 9.30
CA LEU A 54 -11.92 -0.53 8.12
C LEU A 54 -12.95 -1.07 7.12
N TYR A 55 -12.99 -2.39 6.91
CA TYR A 55 -14.02 -3.05 6.12
C TYR A 55 -15.44 -2.72 6.60
N THR A 56 -15.65 -2.73 7.92
CA THR A 56 -16.98 -2.53 8.51
C THR A 56 -17.36 -1.05 8.58
N ARG A 57 -16.42 -0.16 8.95
CA ARG A 57 -16.66 1.23 9.32
C ARG A 57 -15.95 2.27 8.45
N GLY A 58 -15.31 1.85 7.36
CA GLY A 58 -14.54 2.73 6.47
C GLY A 58 -15.34 3.95 6.00
N HIS A 59 -16.62 3.78 5.72
CA HIS A 59 -17.53 4.85 5.32
C HIS A 59 -17.72 5.90 6.44
N GLU A 60 -17.72 5.50 7.72
CA GLU A 60 -17.80 6.42 8.86
C GLU A 60 -16.52 7.24 9.01
N PHE A 61 -15.36 6.58 8.90
CA PHE A 61 -14.04 7.24 8.94
C PHE A 61 -13.83 8.20 7.78
N LEU A 62 -14.35 7.88 6.60
CA LEU A 62 -14.20 8.70 5.40
C LEU A 62 -15.14 9.91 5.36
N ARG A 63 -16.30 9.82 6.02
CA ARG A 63 -17.34 10.86 6.01
C ARG A 63 -16.86 12.26 6.37
N PRO A 64 -16.02 12.49 7.41
CA PRO A 64 -15.55 13.83 7.78
C PRO A 64 -14.74 14.53 6.69
N PHE A 65 -14.15 13.78 5.76
CA PHE A 65 -13.24 14.30 4.73
C PHE A 65 -13.95 14.65 3.41
N GLN A 66 -15.22 14.33 3.29
CA GLN A 66 -16.03 14.54 2.07
C GLN A 66 -16.07 16.01 1.61
N SER A 67 -16.08 16.96 2.55
CA SER A 67 -16.10 18.39 2.26
C SER A 67 -14.71 19.05 2.18
N SER A 68 -13.67 18.33 2.60
CA SER A 68 -12.30 18.86 2.66
C SER A 68 -11.37 18.34 1.57
N HIS A 69 -11.70 17.19 0.95
CA HIS A 69 -10.89 16.58 -0.10
C HIS A 69 -11.71 16.30 -1.36
N HIS A 70 -11.07 16.47 -2.52
CA HIS A 70 -11.70 16.18 -3.82
C HIS A 70 -11.81 14.68 -4.08
N ARG A 71 -10.80 13.92 -3.69
CA ARG A 71 -10.67 12.48 -3.93
C ARG A 71 -10.31 11.74 -2.65
N ALA A 72 -10.59 10.44 -2.61
CA ALA A 72 -10.17 9.57 -1.50
C ALA A 72 -9.77 8.18 -1.99
N VAL A 73 -8.68 7.65 -1.44
CA VAL A 73 -8.24 6.26 -1.60
C VAL A 73 -8.38 5.57 -0.25
N VAL A 74 -9.07 4.42 -0.24
CA VAL A 74 -9.18 3.56 0.94
C VAL A 74 -8.39 2.30 0.67
N VAL A 75 -7.46 1.94 1.57
CA VAL A 75 -6.55 0.82 1.36
C VAL A 75 -6.59 -0.13 2.55
N LEU A 76 -6.74 -1.42 2.27
CA LEU A 76 -6.72 -2.47 3.27
C LEU A 76 -6.21 -3.78 2.65
N ASP A 77 -5.80 -4.70 3.50
CA ASP A 77 -5.41 -6.04 3.10
C ASP A 77 -6.64 -6.93 2.86
N ALA A 78 -6.49 -7.96 2.04
CA ALA A 78 -7.55 -8.93 1.77
C ALA A 78 -7.63 -10.02 2.82
N GLU A 79 -6.52 -10.33 3.51
CA GLU A 79 -6.40 -11.50 4.35
C GLU A 79 -6.46 -11.17 5.84
N TRP A 80 -7.55 -11.60 6.48
CA TRP A 80 -7.73 -11.67 7.93
C TRP A 80 -8.69 -12.82 8.27
N ASP A 81 -8.76 -13.21 9.53
CA ASP A 81 -9.66 -14.26 9.97
C ASP A 81 -11.13 -13.88 9.71
N GLY A 82 -11.82 -14.68 8.89
CA GLY A 82 -13.19 -14.42 8.45
C GLY A 82 -13.34 -13.42 7.28
N SER A 83 -12.25 -13.09 6.58
CA SER A 83 -12.31 -12.25 5.39
C SER A 83 -13.20 -12.84 4.30
N PRO A 84 -14.06 -12.01 3.64
CA PRO A 84 -14.89 -12.48 2.52
C PRO A 84 -14.15 -12.52 1.17
N GLY A 85 -12.87 -12.11 1.13
CA GLY A 85 -12.05 -11.99 -0.07
C GLY A 85 -12.13 -10.63 -0.77
N ALA A 86 -11.10 -10.31 -1.57
CA ALA A 86 -10.86 -8.97 -2.10
C ALA A 86 -12.04 -8.37 -2.88
N ASP A 87 -12.68 -9.14 -3.75
CA ASP A 87 -13.80 -8.63 -4.56
C ASP A 87 -15.02 -8.30 -3.70
N ALA A 88 -15.36 -9.17 -2.74
CA ALA A 88 -16.47 -8.93 -1.82
C ALA A 88 -16.18 -7.72 -0.91
N ILE A 89 -14.95 -7.55 -0.44
CA ILE A 89 -14.51 -6.38 0.32
C ILE A 89 -14.72 -5.12 -0.51
N ARG A 90 -14.18 -5.09 -1.73
CA ARG A 90 -14.28 -3.93 -2.63
C ARG A 90 -15.72 -3.56 -2.92
N GLN A 91 -16.55 -4.55 -3.24
CA GLN A 91 -17.96 -4.32 -3.53
C GLN A 91 -18.71 -3.77 -2.31
N HIS A 92 -18.57 -4.40 -1.15
CA HIS A 92 -19.21 -3.97 0.09
C HIS A 92 -18.84 -2.54 0.47
N MET A 93 -17.53 -2.25 0.52
CA MET A 93 -17.06 -0.92 0.91
C MET A 93 -17.49 0.15 -0.09
N THR A 94 -17.45 -0.14 -1.39
CA THR A 94 -17.93 0.79 -2.41
C THR A 94 -19.40 1.14 -2.17
N GLN A 95 -20.25 0.16 -1.89
CA GLN A 95 -21.67 0.39 -1.60
C GLN A 95 -21.86 1.25 -0.35
N GLN A 96 -21.13 0.96 0.73
CA GLN A 96 -21.23 1.71 1.99
C GLN A 96 -20.73 3.16 1.85
N ILE A 97 -19.62 3.37 1.17
CA ILE A 97 -19.05 4.70 0.96
C ILE A 97 -19.98 5.54 0.08
N THR A 98 -20.53 4.95 -1.00
CA THR A 98 -21.53 5.63 -1.85
C THR A 98 -22.80 5.98 -1.06
N ALA A 99 -23.30 5.06 -0.24
CA ALA A 99 -24.47 5.31 0.61
C ALA A 99 -24.21 6.40 1.65
N SER A 100 -22.96 6.64 2.04
CA SER A 100 -22.57 7.72 2.95
C SER A 100 -22.49 9.10 2.30
N GLY A 101 -22.65 9.18 0.95
CA GLY A 101 -22.73 10.42 0.19
C GLY A 101 -21.48 10.76 -0.65
N TRP A 102 -20.51 9.87 -0.76
CA TRP A 102 -19.40 10.03 -1.71
C TRP A 102 -19.85 9.63 -3.12
N ASP A 103 -19.54 10.43 -4.11
CA ASP A 103 -19.74 10.09 -5.51
C ASP A 103 -18.74 9.01 -5.94
N ASN A 104 -19.17 8.04 -6.74
CA ASN A 104 -18.36 6.88 -7.12
C ASN A 104 -17.07 7.21 -7.89
N ASP A 105 -17.01 8.35 -8.55
CA ASP A 105 -15.83 8.85 -9.27
C ASP A 105 -14.83 9.54 -8.33
N ARG A 106 -15.23 9.88 -7.09
CA ARG A 106 -14.42 10.60 -6.12
C ARG A 106 -13.66 9.72 -5.15
N PHE A 107 -13.89 8.41 -5.13
CA PHE A 107 -13.14 7.51 -4.25
C PHE A 107 -12.77 6.20 -4.94
N ARG A 108 -11.77 5.52 -4.40
CA ARG A 108 -11.36 4.19 -4.82
C ARG A 108 -11.03 3.33 -3.61
N VAL A 109 -11.50 2.07 -3.63
CA VAL A 109 -11.15 1.05 -2.64
C VAL A 109 -10.10 0.14 -3.25
N ILE A 110 -8.91 0.14 -2.67
CA ILE A 110 -7.78 -0.70 -3.05
C ILE A 110 -7.66 -1.83 -2.02
N VAL A 111 -7.76 -3.06 -2.46
CA VAL A 111 -7.64 -4.24 -1.61
C VAL A 111 -6.40 -5.01 -2.03
N ILE A 112 -5.41 -5.08 -1.14
CA ILE A 112 -4.12 -5.72 -1.39
C ILE A 112 -4.25 -7.23 -1.14
N GLU A 113 -3.85 -8.05 -2.09
CA GLU A 113 -3.86 -9.52 -1.98
C GLU A 113 -2.44 -10.08 -1.97
N PRO A 114 -2.12 -10.93 -0.99
CA PRO A 114 -2.91 -11.20 0.21
C PRO A 114 -2.86 -10.02 1.20
N GLU A 115 -1.74 -9.30 1.25
CA GLU A 115 -1.46 -8.27 2.25
C GLU A 115 -0.32 -7.31 1.80
N LEU A 116 -0.10 -6.24 2.57
CA LEU A 116 0.85 -5.15 2.28
C LEU A 116 2.26 -5.64 1.95
N GLU A 117 2.73 -6.69 2.59
CA GLU A 117 4.06 -7.26 2.36
C GLU A 117 4.26 -7.65 0.91
N ASN A 118 3.19 -7.98 0.19
CA ASN A 118 3.26 -8.23 -1.26
C ASN A 118 3.79 -7.03 -2.05
N TRP A 119 3.54 -5.81 -1.61
CA TRP A 119 4.11 -4.60 -2.22
C TRP A 119 5.56 -4.33 -1.81
N ILE A 120 5.93 -4.76 -0.61
CA ILE A 120 7.28 -4.57 -0.07
C ILE A 120 8.31 -5.45 -0.79
N TRP A 121 7.94 -6.72 -1.07
CA TRP A 121 8.86 -7.65 -1.70
C TRP A 121 9.13 -7.30 -3.16
N GLN A 122 10.41 -6.99 -3.44
CA GLN A 122 10.94 -6.76 -4.78
C GLN A 122 12.39 -7.26 -4.86
N LYS A 123 12.85 -7.58 -6.07
CA LYS A 123 14.25 -7.96 -6.34
C LYS A 123 15.15 -6.71 -6.27
N SER A 124 15.42 -6.26 -5.06
CA SER A 124 16.13 -5.01 -4.79
C SER A 124 17.01 -5.11 -3.55
N ASP A 125 18.21 -4.51 -3.64
CA ASP A 125 19.10 -4.36 -2.48
C ASP A 125 18.49 -3.52 -1.36
N HIS A 126 17.54 -2.64 -1.68
CA HIS A 126 16.83 -1.86 -0.65
C HIS A 126 15.96 -2.74 0.23
N VAL A 127 15.27 -3.73 -0.37
CA VAL A 127 14.52 -4.74 0.37
C VAL A 127 15.45 -5.58 1.22
N ALA A 128 16.54 -6.08 0.63
CA ALA A 128 17.53 -6.89 1.34
C ALA A 128 18.08 -6.17 2.57
N ARG A 129 18.52 -4.92 2.42
CA ARG A 129 19.04 -4.10 3.54
C ARG A 129 17.99 -3.84 4.61
N GLY A 130 16.74 -3.57 4.23
CA GLY A 130 15.63 -3.44 5.18
C GLY A 130 15.39 -4.70 6.03
N LEU A 131 15.75 -5.87 5.48
CA LEU A 131 15.65 -7.18 6.14
C LEU A 131 16.98 -7.64 6.80
N GLY A 132 18.03 -6.79 6.80
CA GLY A 132 19.30 -7.08 7.46
C GLY A 132 20.30 -7.88 6.63
N PHE A 133 20.19 -7.84 5.31
CA PHE A 133 21.15 -8.42 4.35
C PHE A 133 21.92 -7.29 3.64
N GLU A 134 23.10 -7.58 3.14
CA GLU A 134 23.91 -6.58 2.42
C GLU A 134 23.32 -6.25 1.03
N ASN A 135 22.83 -7.27 0.34
CA ASN A 135 22.29 -7.16 -1.00
C ASN A 135 21.30 -8.29 -1.31
N HIS A 136 20.62 -8.17 -2.47
CA HIS A 136 19.61 -9.12 -2.91
C HIS A 136 20.15 -10.55 -3.12
N ASN A 137 21.38 -10.69 -3.58
CA ASN A 137 21.99 -12.02 -3.78
C ASN A 137 22.18 -12.75 -2.45
N GLU A 138 22.65 -12.05 -1.42
CA GLU A 138 22.77 -12.62 -0.06
C GLU A 138 21.39 -13.06 0.47
N LEU A 139 20.37 -12.24 0.26
CA LEU A 139 19.01 -12.55 0.67
C LEU A 139 18.48 -13.84 -0.02
N ILE A 140 18.63 -13.96 -1.33
CA ILE A 140 18.14 -15.14 -2.08
C ILE A 140 18.92 -16.41 -1.75
N LEU A 141 20.23 -16.29 -1.48
CA LEU A 141 21.09 -17.43 -1.11
C LEU A 141 20.88 -17.87 0.34
N ASP A 142 20.09 -17.14 1.13
CA ASP A 142 19.74 -17.60 2.47
C ASP A 142 18.95 -18.90 2.40
N PRO A 143 19.36 -19.98 3.12
CA PRO A 143 18.72 -21.28 3.03
C PRO A 143 17.20 -21.26 3.31
N ASP A 144 16.75 -20.36 4.17
CA ASP A 144 15.33 -20.24 4.53
C ASP A 144 14.50 -19.61 3.39
N MET A 145 15.17 -18.98 2.41
CA MET A 145 14.49 -18.40 1.25
C MET A 145 14.30 -19.38 0.09
N ALA A 146 15.01 -20.49 0.06
CA ALA A 146 14.93 -21.47 -1.03
C ALA A 146 13.49 -21.99 -1.25
N ASP A 147 12.78 -22.31 -0.16
CA ASP A 147 11.39 -22.77 -0.21
C ASP A 147 10.40 -21.60 -0.18
N ALA A 148 10.73 -20.51 0.53
CA ALA A 148 9.86 -19.36 0.68
C ALA A 148 9.77 -18.51 -0.62
N TRP A 149 10.85 -18.46 -1.41
CA TRP A 149 10.91 -17.74 -2.68
C TRP A 149 11.48 -18.61 -3.80
N PRO A 150 10.69 -19.53 -4.35
CA PRO A 150 11.14 -20.44 -5.39
C PRO A 150 11.66 -19.73 -6.64
N GLU A 151 12.59 -20.35 -7.34
CA GLU A 151 13.11 -19.85 -8.60
C GLU A 151 11.96 -19.62 -9.62
N GLY A 152 11.99 -18.49 -10.30
CA GLY A 152 10.95 -18.08 -11.24
C GLY A 152 9.78 -17.32 -10.63
N CYS A 153 9.61 -17.31 -9.30
CA CYS A 153 8.60 -16.50 -8.63
C CYS A 153 9.05 -15.04 -8.54
N CYS A 154 8.12 -14.10 -8.75
CA CYS A 154 8.40 -12.68 -8.59
C CYS A 154 8.51 -12.27 -7.12
N LYS A 155 7.86 -13.03 -6.21
CA LYS A 155 7.74 -12.74 -4.78
C LYS A 155 7.72 -14.03 -3.98
N PRO A 156 7.97 -13.97 -2.64
CA PRO A 156 7.75 -15.10 -1.75
C PRO A 156 6.30 -15.60 -1.79
N ILE A 157 6.11 -16.90 -1.55
CA ILE A 157 4.77 -17.54 -1.54
C ILE A 157 3.91 -16.97 -0.40
N ALA A 158 4.53 -16.78 0.77
CA ALA A 158 3.91 -16.20 1.96
C ALA A 158 4.70 -14.95 2.37
N PRO A 159 4.37 -13.77 1.83
CA PRO A 159 5.19 -12.56 1.94
C PRO A 159 5.47 -12.11 3.36
N LYS A 160 4.45 -12.10 4.22
CA LYS A 160 4.56 -11.67 5.62
C LYS A 160 5.34 -12.66 6.48
N GLU A 161 5.03 -13.94 6.37
CA GLU A 161 5.72 -14.99 7.10
C GLU A 161 7.21 -15.00 6.75
N ALA A 162 7.54 -14.86 5.46
CA ALA A 162 8.92 -14.77 5.00
C ALA A 162 9.63 -13.55 5.61
N MET A 163 8.99 -12.39 5.60
CA MET A 163 9.52 -11.16 6.19
C MET A 163 9.73 -11.32 7.71
N GLU A 164 8.72 -11.79 8.43
CA GLU A 164 8.79 -11.97 9.88
C GLU A 164 9.83 -13.00 10.29
N HIS A 165 9.97 -14.07 9.51
CA HIS A 165 10.99 -15.10 9.73
C HIS A 165 12.40 -14.51 9.61
N LEU A 166 12.69 -13.78 8.53
CA LEU A 166 14.00 -13.17 8.31
C LEU A 166 14.34 -12.11 9.36
N LEU A 167 13.38 -11.25 9.71
CA LEU A 167 13.59 -10.25 10.76
C LEU A 167 13.93 -10.90 12.10
N ARG A 168 13.22 -11.98 12.49
CA ARG A 168 13.54 -12.76 13.69
C ARG A 168 14.94 -13.36 13.63
N LYS A 169 15.30 -13.98 12.50
CA LYS A 169 16.63 -14.56 12.27
C LYS A 169 17.75 -13.52 12.42
N LYS A 170 17.56 -12.34 11.85
CA LYS A 170 18.50 -11.21 11.93
C LYS A 170 18.40 -10.44 13.25
N ARG A 171 17.47 -10.78 14.15
CA ARG A 171 17.19 -10.09 15.43
C ARG A 171 16.82 -8.61 15.23
N ILE A 172 16.12 -8.31 14.15
CA ILE A 172 15.63 -6.97 13.84
C ILE A 172 14.16 -6.90 14.29
N PRO A 173 13.78 -5.98 15.19
CA PRO A 173 12.38 -5.79 15.56
C PRO A 173 11.55 -5.36 14.36
N ARG A 174 10.41 -6.02 14.12
CA ARG A 174 9.45 -5.56 13.11
C ARG A 174 8.93 -4.17 13.52
N SER A 175 9.05 -3.21 12.62
CA SER A 175 8.62 -1.83 12.86
C SER A 175 8.12 -1.19 11.57
N SER A 176 7.23 -0.22 11.70
CA SER A 176 6.72 0.56 10.56
C SER A 176 7.83 1.31 9.80
N SER A 177 8.98 1.60 10.45
CA SER A 177 10.11 2.25 9.78
C SER A 177 10.69 1.40 8.65
N ILE A 178 10.69 0.07 8.78
CA ILE A 178 11.16 -0.84 7.71
C ILE A 178 10.33 -0.65 6.45
N TYR A 179 9.01 -0.57 6.58
CA TYR A 179 8.11 -0.33 5.46
C TYR A 179 8.35 1.03 4.81
N LYS A 180 8.55 2.08 5.63
CA LYS A 180 8.86 3.42 5.15
C LYS A 180 10.18 3.47 4.38
N ASP A 181 11.24 2.90 4.94
CA ASP A 181 12.58 2.91 4.36
C ASP A 181 12.62 2.15 3.02
N ILE A 182 12.03 0.97 2.97
CA ILE A 182 11.89 0.19 1.73
C ILE A 182 11.06 0.99 0.73
N ALA A 183 9.85 1.42 1.12
CA ALA A 183 8.94 2.15 0.27
C ALA A 183 9.52 3.48 -0.24
N SER A 184 10.42 4.14 0.46
CA SER A 184 11.09 5.35 0.00
C SER A 184 12.15 5.12 -1.07
N SER A 185 12.60 3.87 -1.25
CA SER A 185 13.79 3.56 -2.05
C SER A 185 13.56 2.60 -3.22
N VAL A 186 12.59 1.67 -3.11
CA VAL A 186 12.36 0.66 -4.16
C VAL A 186 11.77 1.26 -5.44
N SER A 187 12.13 0.68 -6.59
CA SER A 187 11.50 1.04 -7.85
C SER A 187 10.10 0.42 -7.96
N ILE A 188 9.14 1.20 -8.39
CA ILE A 188 7.77 0.74 -8.63
C ILE A 188 7.50 0.35 -10.08
N ARG A 189 8.47 0.59 -10.99
CA ARG A 189 8.28 0.48 -12.45
C ARG A 189 7.89 -0.91 -12.92
N HIS A 190 8.24 -1.93 -12.16
CA HIS A 190 8.03 -3.33 -12.51
C HIS A 190 7.12 -4.04 -11.48
N CYS A 191 6.33 -3.29 -10.73
CA CYS A 191 5.35 -3.89 -9.84
C CYS A 191 4.16 -4.38 -10.67
N GLU A 192 3.96 -5.69 -10.71
CA GLU A 192 2.87 -6.35 -11.45
C GLU A 192 1.66 -6.65 -10.55
N ASP A 193 1.69 -6.21 -9.30
CA ASP A 193 0.59 -6.40 -8.36
C ASP A 193 -0.68 -5.66 -8.82
N ALA A 194 -1.80 -6.38 -8.91
CA ALA A 194 -3.04 -5.85 -9.47
C ALA A 194 -3.61 -4.68 -8.65
N ALA A 195 -3.53 -4.75 -7.32
CA ALA A 195 -3.99 -3.67 -6.45
C ALA A 195 -3.10 -2.44 -6.57
N PHE A 196 -1.78 -2.64 -6.71
CA PHE A 196 -0.85 -1.54 -6.96
C PHE A 196 -1.08 -0.89 -8.33
N GLN A 197 -1.32 -1.68 -9.39
CA GLN A 197 -1.66 -1.14 -10.70
C GLN A 197 -2.98 -0.36 -10.66
N MET A 198 -4.00 -0.85 -9.96
CA MET A 198 -5.25 -0.12 -9.75
C MET A 198 -5.02 1.24 -9.06
N LEU A 199 -4.14 1.30 -8.05
CA LEU A 199 -3.75 2.56 -7.41
C LEU A 199 -3.10 3.52 -8.42
N LEU A 200 -2.14 3.03 -9.24
CA LEU A 200 -1.47 3.85 -10.26
C LEU A 200 -2.46 4.39 -11.30
N GLU A 201 -3.32 3.52 -11.82
CA GLU A 201 -4.34 3.90 -12.82
C GLU A 201 -5.29 4.95 -12.24
N THR A 202 -5.74 4.77 -11.00
CA THR A 202 -6.59 5.73 -10.29
C THR A 202 -5.93 7.10 -10.16
N LEU A 203 -4.66 7.14 -9.74
CA LEU A 203 -3.94 8.41 -9.60
C LEU A 203 -3.68 9.08 -10.95
N ARG A 204 -3.44 8.32 -12.02
CA ARG A 204 -3.28 8.85 -13.38
C ARG A 204 -4.59 9.38 -13.96
N GLU A 205 -5.69 8.70 -13.69
CA GLU A 205 -7.04 9.15 -14.08
C GLU A 205 -7.40 10.47 -13.38
N TRP A 206 -7.15 10.56 -12.09
CA TRP A 206 -7.52 11.73 -11.29
C TRP A 206 -6.59 12.93 -11.46
N PHE A 207 -5.32 12.66 -11.71
CA PHE A 207 -4.27 13.66 -11.90
C PHE A 207 -3.51 13.39 -13.21
N PRO A 208 -4.14 13.67 -14.36
CA PRO A 208 -3.49 13.43 -15.65
C PRO A 208 -2.25 14.35 -15.81
N LEU A 209 -1.25 13.84 -16.53
CA LEU A 209 -0.12 14.68 -16.94
C LEU A 209 -0.66 15.84 -17.78
N GLU A 210 -0.26 17.05 -17.44
CA GLU A 210 -0.51 18.18 -18.33
C GLU A 210 0.20 17.90 -19.66
N ASN A 211 -0.57 17.81 -20.74
CA ASN A 211 0.00 17.73 -22.08
C ASN A 211 0.82 18.97 -22.29
N GLY A 212 2.14 18.83 -22.33
CA GLY A 212 3.05 19.94 -22.59
C GLY A 212 2.64 20.63 -23.87
N GLY A 213 2.19 21.88 -23.72
CA GLY A 213 1.89 22.77 -24.84
C GLY A 213 3.16 23.14 -25.60
#